data_958dcd44a2bbc3c8f81b1ec5278cc19e
#
_entry.id   958dcd44a2bbc3c8f81b1ec5278cc19e
#
_cell.length_a   1.000
_cell.length_b   1.000
_cell.length_c   1.000
_cell.angle_alpha   90.00
_cell.angle_beta   90.00
_cell.angle_gamma   90.00
#
_symmetry.space_group_name_H-M   'P 1'
#
loop_
_entity.id
_entity.type
_entity.pdbx_description
1 polymer ?
#
loop_
_entity_poly.entity_id
_entity_poly.type
_entity_poly.pdbx_seq_one_letter_code
_entity_poly.pdbx_strand_id
1 'polypeptide(L)'
;MAEFLTTNGTSLKIEEIIINAKKEIYLVSPFLQLSKTFYERLKDASENNVKITIIYGKDELKPNERNSLADLKNMQLFYFENLHAKCYFNESKMVITSMNMYEFSEKNNREMGVFIELEKDRELYENAKKETLSIQKSSEPDKLNKYERFTNKKDDFKKYIAEPTKDYKQGYRGYCIRCSKRIPLDPNRPYCNECYSVWAQYENPEYQENNCHVCG
;
A
#
# COMPACT_ATOMS: atom_id res chain seq x y z
N MET A 1 20.69 15.94 -19.52
CA MET A 1 20.42 17.05 -18.58
C MET A 1 19.10 16.75 -17.89
N ALA A 2 19.07 16.85 -16.57
CA ALA A 2 17.87 16.59 -15.78
C ALA A 2 16.69 17.51 -16.19
N GLU A 3 15.47 16.98 -16.13
CA GLU A 3 14.24 17.66 -16.57
C GLU A 3 13.33 17.91 -15.36
N PHE A 4 12.79 19.14 -15.25
CA PHE A 4 11.79 19.46 -14.25
C PHE A 4 10.41 18.90 -14.63
N LEU A 5 9.70 18.34 -13.64
CA LEU A 5 8.39 17.74 -13.84
C LEU A 5 7.32 18.41 -12.96
N THR A 6 6.16 18.64 -13.54
CA THR A 6 4.90 18.93 -12.82
C THR A 6 4.24 17.64 -12.35
N THR A 7 3.13 17.71 -11.61
CA THR A 7 2.38 16.54 -11.11
C THR A 7 2.12 15.50 -12.20
N ASN A 8 1.51 15.91 -13.32
CA ASN A 8 1.18 14.98 -14.41
C ASN A 8 2.44 14.41 -15.08
N GLY A 9 3.48 15.24 -15.27
CA GLY A 9 4.77 14.78 -15.79
C GLY A 9 5.43 13.76 -14.88
N THR A 10 5.36 13.97 -13.56
CA THR A 10 5.89 13.05 -12.56
C THR A 10 5.20 11.68 -12.62
N SER A 11 3.87 11.65 -12.61
CA SER A 11 3.09 10.40 -12.69
C SER A 11 3.39 9.64 -13.99
N LEU A 12 3.41 10.34 -15.13
CA LEU A 12 3.75 9.76 -16.42
C LEU A 12 5.16 9.16 -16.44
N LYS A 13 6.16 9.88 -15.92
CA LYS A 13 7.54 9.40 -15.90
C LYS A 13 7.74 8.21 -14.95
N ILE A 14 7.03 8.16 -13.82
CA ILE A 14 7.03 6.99 -12.94
C ILE A 14 6.44 5.77 -13.68
N GLU A 15 5.32 5.93 -14.38
CA GLU A 15 4.72 4.86 -15.18
C GLU A 15 5.69 4.38 -16.28
N GLU A 16 6.34 5.32 -17.02
CA GLU A 16 7.35 5.01 -18.03
C GLU A 16 8.55 4.22 -17.46
N ILE A 17 8.99 4.56 -16.24
CA ILE A 17 10.07 3.85 -15.54
C ILE A 17 9.69 2.39 -15.30
N ILE A 18 8.46 2.15 -14.85
CA ILE A 18 7.98 0.79 -14.58
C ILE A 18 7.83 -0.01 -15.88
N ILE A 19 7.17 0.56 -16.90
CA ILE A 19 6.91 -0.11 -18.18
C ILE A 19 8.21 -0.46 -18.92
N ASN A 20 9.20 0.43 -18.88
CA ASN A 20 10.44 0.25 -19.64
C ASN A 20 11.55 -0.49 -18.88
N ALA A 21 11.32 -0.91 -17.65
CA ALA A 21 12.26 -1.69 -16.88
C ALA A 21 12.57 -3.04 -17.54
N LYS A 22 13.85 -3.41 -17.58
CA LYS A 22 14.33 -4.69 -18.13
C LYS A 22 15.01 -5.57 -17.08
N LYS A 23 15.54 -4.94 -16.02
CA LYS A 23 16.35 -5.63 -15.00
C LYS A 23 15.81 -5.41 -13.60
N GLU A 24 15.59 -4.16 -13.23
CA GLU A 24 15.25 -3.78 -11.87
C GLU A 24 14.33 -2.56 -11.80
N ILE A 25 13.51 -2.52 -10.78
CA ILE A 25 12.69 -1.37 -10.39
C ILE A 25 12.91 -1.12 -8.90
N TYR A 26 13.13 0.13 -8.54
CA TYR A 26 13.14 0.61 -7.17
C TYR A 26 12.03 1.63 -6.96
N LEU A 27 11.20 1.39 -5.96
CA LEU A 27 10.13 2.30 -5.52
C LEU A 27 10.38 2.66 -4.06
N VAL A 28 10.79 3.89 -3.82
CA VAL A 28 11.03 4.43 -2.46
C VAL A 28 9.97 5.46 -2.17
N SER A 29 9.14 5.19 -1.18
CA SER A 29 8.04 6.07 -0.80
C SER A 29 7.63 5.86 0.66
N PRO A 30 7.57 6.90 1.51
CA PRO A 30 7.13 6.74 2.89
C PRO A 30 5.70 6.20 3.01
N PHE A 31 4.81 6.60 2.12
CA PHE A 31 3.44 6.11 2.04
C PHE A 31 3.28 5.27 0.77
N LEU A 32 2.70 4.09 0.92
CA LEU A 32 2.53 3.14 -0.17
C LEU A 32 1.07 2.70 -0.27
N GLN A 33 0.40 3.18 -1.31
CA GLN A 33 -0.91 2.70 -1.74
C GLN A 33 -0.95 2.76 -3.26
N LEU A 34 -0.72 1.64 -3.89
CA LEU A 34 -0.64 1.55 -5.34
C LEU A 34 -2.01 1.79 -5.98
N SER A 35 -2.06 2.67 -6.97
CA SER A 35 -3.20 2.74 -7.87
C SER A 35 -3.31 1.42 -8.66
N LYS A 36 -4.52 1.13 -9.14
CA LYS A 36 -4.75 -0.06 -9.98
C LYS A 36 -3.82 -0.08 -11.19
N THR A 37 -3.61 1.06 -11.83
CA THR A 37 -2.72 1.19 -12.99
C THR A 37 -1.28 0.82 -12.64
N PHE A 38 -0.71 1.40 -11.59
CA PHE A 38 0.66 1.07 -11.19
C PHE A 38 0.82 -0.38 -10.77
N TYR A 39 -0.17 -0.94 -10.07
CA TYR A 39 -0.14 -2.36 -9.74
C TYR A 39 -0.12 -3.26 -10.99
N GLU A 40 -0.96 -2.98 -11.99
CA GLU A 40 -0.97 -3.73 -13.25
C GLU A 40 0.38 -3.64 -13.97
N ARG A 41 1.01 -2.44 -14.03
CA ARG A 41 2.35 -2.27 -14.62
C ARG A 41 3.45 -3.04 -13.86
N LEU A 42 3.39 -3.03 -12.53
CA LEU A 42 4.31 -3.82 -11.71
C LEU A 42 4.11 -5.33 -11.91
N LYS A 43 2.88 -5.77 -12.09
CA LYS A 43 2.56 -7.15 -12.40
C LYS A 43 3.15 -7.57 -13.75
N ASP A 44 2.97 -6.77 -14.79
CA ASP A 44 3.57 -7.01 -16.11
C ASP A 44 5.10 -7.09 -16.01
N ALA A 45 5.76 -6.17 -15.30
CA ALA A 45 7.20 -6.18 -15.06
C ALA A 45 7.64 -7.45 -14.30
N SER A 46 6.89 -7.85 -13.28
CA SER A 46 7.11 -9.06 -12.49
C SER A 46 7.01 -10.33 -13.35
N GLU A 47 6.04 -10.42 -14.25
CA GLU A 47 5.88 -11.53 -15.19
C GLU A 47 7.04 -11.60 -16.18
N ASN A 48 7.64 -10.45 -16.52
CA ASN A 48 8.85 -10.35 -17.36
C ASN A 48 10.16 -10.55 -16.57
N ASN A 49 10.10 -11.07 -15.34
CA ASN A 49 11.24 -11.34 -14.45
C ASN A 49 12.05 -10.10 -14.04
N VAL A 50 11.49 -8.91 -14.10
CA VAL A 50 12.11 -7.71 -13.55
C VAL A 50 12.14 -7.82 -12.02
N LYS A 51 13.29 -7.51 -11.41
CA LYS A 51 13.43 -7.46 -9.94
C LYS A 51 12.77 -6.19 -9.42
N ILE A 52 11.82 -6.33 -8.51
CA ILE A 52 11.11 -5.19 -7.91
C ILE A 52 11.55 -5.05 -6.46
N THR A 53 12.02 -3.86 -6.08
CA THR A 53 12.38 -3.50 -4.72
C THR A 53 11.53 -2.31 -4.28
N ILE A 54 10.80 -2.49 -3.18
CA ILE A 54 9.96 -1.44 -2.60
C ILE A 54 10.47 -1.13 -1.19
N ILE A 55 10.67 0.15 -0.87
CA ILE A 55 11.05 0.62 0.46
C ILE A 55 9.97 1.59 0.92
N TYR A 56 9.34 1.31 2.06
CA TYR A 56 8.28 2.14 2.63
C TYR A 56 8.56 2.46 4.11
N GLY A 57 7.77 3.37 4.75
CA GLY A 57 8.20 3.81 6.06
C GLY A 57 7.17 4.38 7.04
N LYS A 58 5.95 4.75 6.65
CA LYS A 58 5.10 5.49 7.62
C LYS A 58 3.79 4.81 7.98
N ASP A 59 3.23 4.01 7.11
CA ASP A 59 1.94 3.37 7.35
C ASP A 59 2.07 1.85 7.29
N GLU A 60 1.34 1.15 8.15
CA GLU A 60 1.14 -0.28 7.97
C GLU A 60 0.39 -0.54 6.67
N LEU A 61 0.93 -1.39 5.84
CA LEU A 61 0.28 -1.82 4.61
C LEU A 61 -1.03 -2.54 4.95
N LYS A 62 -2.12 -2.08 4.36
CA LYS A 62 -3.41 -2.74 4.49
C LYS A 62 -3.35 -4.19 3.98
N PRO A 63 -4.13 -5.12 4.54
CA PRO A 63 -4.11 -6.53 4.14
C PRO A 63 -4.27 -6.76 2.63
N ASN A 64 -5.14 -5.99 1.98
CA ASN A 64 -5.35 -6.09 0.53
C ASN A 64 -4.11 -5.65 -0.28
N GLU A 65 -3.42 -4.62 0.17
CA GLU A 65 -2.16 -4.14 -0.45
C GLU A 65 -1.05 -5.18 -0.27
N ARG A 66 -0.90 -5.73 0.95
CA ARG A 66 0.05 -6.82 1.21
C ARG A 66 -0.20 -8.02 0.31
N ASN A 67 -1.45 -8.45 0.17
CA ASN A 67 -1.81 -9.57 -0.69
C ASN A 67 -1.49 -9.30 -2.16
N SER A 68 -1.79 -8.10 -2.64
CA SER A 68 -1.48 -7.68 -4.01
C SER A 68 0.03 -7.68 -4.27
N LEU A 69 0.82 -7.14 -3.33
CA LEU A 69 2.28 -7.15 -3.42
C LEU A 69 2.86 -8.58 -3.34
N ALA A 70 2.28 -9.45 -2.50
CA ALA A 70 2.71 -10.83 -2.35
C ALA A 70 2.44 -11.71 -3.62
N ASP A 71 1.57 -11.25 -4.53
CA ASP A 71 1.32 -11.89 -5.81
C ASP A 71 2.40 -11.56 -6.86
N LEU A 72 3.24 -10.55 -6.63
CA LEU A 72 4.33 -10.17 -7.53
C LEU A 72 5.53 -11.11 -7.34
N LYS A 73 6.00 -11.70 -8.43
CA LYS A 73 7.23 -12.51 -8.44
C LYS A 73 8.44 -11.58 -8.32
N ASN A 74 9.57 -12.11 -7.81
CA ASN A 74 10.85 -11.38 -7.72
C ASN A 74 10.76 -10.02 -7.01
N MET A 75 9.79 -9.87 -6.08
CA MET A 75 9.60 -8.65 -5.32
C MET A 75 10.21 -8.76 -3.93
N GLN A 76 10.84 -7.69 -3.47
CA GLN A 76 11.40 -7.52 -2.14
C GLN A 76 10.79 -6.26 -1.51
N LEU A 77 10.31 -6.39 -0.29
CA LEU A 77 9.74 -5.29 0.49
C LEU A 77 10.63 -5.00 1.69
N PHE A 78 10.85 -3.71 1.94
CA PHE A 78 11.66 -3.23 3.06
C PHE A 78 10.92 -2.12 3.80
N TYR A 79 11.08 -2.10 5.13
CA TYR A 79 10.55 -1.07 6.00
C TYR A 79 11.67 -0.22 6.59
N PHE A 80 11.51 1.11 6.56
CA PHE A 80 12.42 2.07 7.18
C PHE A 80 11.62 3.16 7.89
N GLU A 81 11.59 3.14 9.22
CA GLU A 81 10.71 3.95 10.08
C GLU A 81 10.76 5.46 9.79
N ASN A 82 11.93 6.01 9.57
CA ASN A 82 12.12 7.45 9.33
C ASN A 82 12.22 7.82 7.84
N LEU A 83 11.69 6.97 6.95
CA LEU A 83 11.70 7.26 5.53
C LEU A 83 10.90 8.53 5.21
N HIS A 84 11.51 9.45 4.46
CA HIS A 84 10.81 10.60 3.86
C HIS A 84 11.19 10.84 2.39
N ALA A 85 12.16 10.09 1.87
CA ALA A 85 12.57 10.16 0.47
C ALA A 85 11.49 9.58 -0.46
N LYS A 86 11.37 10.13 -1.67
CA LYS A 86 10.59 9.60 -2.78
C LYS A 86 11.48 9.55 -4.00
N CYS A 87 11.82 8.35 -4.41
CA CYS A 87 12.71 8.09 -5.53
C CYS A 87 12.27 6.82 -6.27
N TYR A 88 12.03 6.92 -7.55
CA TYR A 88 11.54 5.87 -8.40
C TYR A 88 12.49 5.68 -9.57
N PHE A 89 13.04 4.49 -9.77
CA PHE A 89 13.97 4.27 -10.88
C PHE A 89 13.99 2.83 -11.37
N ASN A 90 14.46 2.68 -12.60
CA ASN A 90 14.91 1.42 -13.19
C ASN A 90 16.41 1.50 -13.50
N GLU A 91 16.96 0.58 -14.24
CA GLU A 91 18.39 0.55 -14.59
C GLU A 91 18.91 1.74 -15.43
N SER A 92 18.02 2.63 -15.92
CA SER A 92 18.43 3.73 -16.85
C SER A 92 17.77 5.08 -16.58
N LYS A 93 16.64 5.10 -15.90
CA LYS A 93 15.83 6.30 -15.69
C LYS A 93 15.43 6.42 -14.22
N MET A 94 15.35 7.65 -13.73
CA MET A 94 15.03 7.96 -12.34
C MET A 94 14.13 9.19 -12.23
N VAL A 95 13.23 9.18 -11.25
CA VAL A 95 12.47 10.37 -10.80
C VAL A 95 12.71 10.54 -9.30
N ILE A 96 13.16 11.72 -8.90
CA ILE A 96 13.16 12.20 -7.51
C ILE A 96 12.06 13.24 -7.40
N THR A 97 11.18 13.12 -6.39
CA THR A 97 9.96 13.92 -6.39
C THR A 97 9.41 14.16 -4.97
N SER A 98 8.45 15.06 -4.85
CA SER A 98 7.61 15.19 -3.66
C SER A 98 6.46 14.17 -3.64
N MET A 99 6.10 13.57 -4.79
CA MET A 99 4.98 12.63 -4.95
C MET A 99 5.23 11.30 -4.25
N ASN A 100 4.35 10.94 -3.32
CA ASN A 100 4.31 9.61 -2.75
C ASN A 100 3.71 8.60 -3.76
N MET A 101 4.08 7.32 -3.62
CA MET A 101 3.40 6.22 -4.30
C MET A 101 2.05 5.95 -3.60
N TYR A 102 1.18 6.94 -3.68
CA TYR A 102 -0.12 6.98 -3.03
C TYR A 102 -1.15 7.55 -4.01
N GLU A 103 -2.20 6.78 -4.31
CA GLU A 103 -3.20 7.12 -5.32
C GLU A 103 -3.81 8.52 -5.13
N PHE A 104 -3.98 8.97 -3.88
CA PHE A 104 -4.48 10.30 -3.59
C PHE A 104 -3.51 11.41 -4.02
N SER A 105 -2.20 11.19 -3.87
CA SER A 105 -1.17 12.17 -4.28
C SER A 105 -1.20 12.43 -5.78
N GLU A 106 -1.43 11.38 -6.58
CA GLU A 106 -1.54 11.51 -8.04
C GLU A 106 -2.71 12.38 -8.48
N LYS A 107 -3.85 12.29 -7.76
CA LYS A 107 -5.12 12.89 -8.20
C LYS A 107 -5.38 14.27 -7.60
N ASN A 108 -4.88 14.54 -6.39
CA ASN A 108 -5.36 15.68 -5.58
C ASN A 108 -4.27 16.67 -5.19
N ASN A 109 -2.99 16.27 -5.21
CA ASN A 109 -1.90 17.13 -4.78
C ASN A 109 -1.24 17.85 -5.97
N ARG A 110 -0.60 18.98 -5.65
CA ARG A 110 0.38 19.58 -6.54
C ARG A 110 1.76 19.07 -6.16
N GLU A 111 2.33 18.29 -7.06
CA GLU A 111 3.63 17.66 -6.88
C GLU A 111 4.64 18.18 -7.91
N MET A 112 5.90 18.05 -7.59
CA MET A 112 6.98 18.37 -8.50
C MET A 112 8.06 17.28 -8.44
N GLY A 113 8.84 17.16 -9.50
CA GLY A 113 9.91 16.20 -9.57
C GLY A 113 11.03 16.60 -10.53
N VAL A 114 12.07 15.82 -10.48
CA VAL A 114 13.21 15.89 -11.40
C VAL A 114 13.39 14.52 -12.04
N PHE A 115 13.37 14.49 -13.37
CA PHE A 115 13.65 13.29 -14.16
C PHE A 115 15.11 13.28 -14.57
N ILE A 116 15.75 12.13 -14.43
CA ILE A 116 17.18 11.91 -14.60
C ILE A 116 17.37 10.70 -15.49
N GLU A 117 18.18 10.82 -16.54
CA GLU A 117 18.57 9.70 -17.40
C GLU A 117 20.05 9.35 -17.17
N LEU A 118 20.35 8.09 -16.93
CA LEU A 118 21.71 7.60 -16.68
C LEU A 118 22.70 8.03 -17.79
N GLU A 119 22.26 8.03 -19.04
CA GLU A 119 23.11 8.40 -20.17
C GLU A 119 23.49 9.90 -20.19
N LYS A 120 22.56 10.76 -19.72
CA LYS A 120 22.71 12.21 -19.78
C LYS A 120 23.29 12.83 -18.51
N ASP A 121 22.95 12.24 -17.35
CA ASP A 121 23.29 12.78 -16.03
C ASP A 121 23.83 11.68 -15.11
N ARG A 122 24.83 10.95 -15.57
CA ARG A 122 25.39 9.75 -14.93
C ARG A 122 25.76 9.98 -13.46
N GLU A 123 26.47 11.04 -13.16
CA GLU A 123 26.94 11.31 -11.79
C GLU A 123 25.76 11.51 -10.84
N LEU A 124 24.76 12.28 -11.24
CA LEU A 124 23.56 12.51 -10.44
C LEU A 124 22.76 11.22 -10.22
N TYR A 125 22.60 10.43 -11.30
CA TYR A 125 21.89 9.15 -11.23
C TYR A 125 22.58 8.17 -10.27
N GLU A 126 23.88 7.99 -10.40
CA GLU A 126 24.66 7.04 -9.59
C GLU A 126 24.72 7.46 -8.12
N ASN A 127 24.84 8.78 -7.84
CA ASN A 127 24.81 9.29 -6.46
C ASN A 127 23.47 9.04 -5.79
N ALA A 128 22.35 9.32 -6.46
CA ALA A 128 21.01 9.06 -5.95
C ALA A 128 20.72 7.56 -5.80
N LYS A 129 21.16 6.73 -6.75
CA LYS A 129 21.09 5.28 -6.64
C LYS A 129 21.88 4.76 -5.44
N LYS A 130 23.10 5.25 -5.23
CA LYS A 130 23.94 4.89 -4.08
C LYS A 130 23.27 5.21 -2.75
N GLU A 131 22.66 6.38 -2.64
CA GLU A 131 21.89 6.76 -1.44
C GLU A 131 20.68 5.84 -1.22
N THR A 132 19.92 5.53 -2.28
CA THR A 132 18.81 4.58 -2.21
C THR A 132 19.26 3.18 -1.73
N LEU A 133 20.39 2.68 -2.22
CA LEU A 133 20.95 1.41 -1.78
C LEU A 133 21.45 1.47 -0.32
N SER A 134 21.90 2.63 0.16
CA SER A 134 22.24 2.86 1.56
C SER A 134 21.00 2.80 2.45
N ILE A 135 19.90 3.45 2.04
CA ILE A 135 18.61 3.35 2.73
C ILE A 135 18.14 1.89 2.78
N GLN A 136 18.18 1.17 1.67
CA GLN A 136 17.80 -0.26 1.63
C GLN A 136 18.61 -1.11 2.61
N LYS A 137 19.92 -0.90 2.70
CA LYS A 137 20.80 -1.64 3.64
C LYS A 137 20.46 -1.37 5.10
N SER A 138 19.94 -0.19 5.41
CA SER A 138 19.53 0.23 6.75
C SER A 138 18.06 -0.13 7.05
N SER A 139 17.33 -0.66 6.07
CA SER A 139 15.92 -1.02 6.18
C SER A 139 15.76 -2.46 6.67
N GLU A 140 14.67 -2.74 7.36
CA GLU A 140 14.28 -4.08 7.78
C GLU A 140 13.54 -4.79 6.64
N PRO A 141 13.95 -6.04 6.27
CA PRO A 141 13.20 -6.82 5.30
C PRO A 141 11.80 -7.14 5.84
N ASP A 142 10.77 -6.72 5.12
CA ASP A 142 9.39 -7.06 5.45
C ASP A 142 8.97 -8.32 4.67
N LYS A 143 8.77 -9.42 5.39
CA LYS A 143 8.31 -10.68 4.80
C LYS A 143 6.83 -10.55 4.49
N LEU A 144 6.51 -10.51 3.20
CA LEU A 144 5.14 -10.63 2.72
C LEU A 144 4.63 -12.05 2.95
N ASN A 145 4.16 -12.32 4.16
CA ASN A 145 3.29 -13.46 4.35
C ASN A 145 1.95 -13.10 3.69
N LYS A 146 1.50 -13.90 2.72
CA LYS A 146 0.13 -13.78 2.26
C LYS A 146 -0.77 -13.91 3.48
N TYR A 147 -1.50 -12.85 3.82
CA TYR A 147 -2.66 -13.06 4.67
C TYR A 147 -3.51 -14.08 3.91
N GLU A 148 -3.73 -15.24 4.50
CA GLU A 148 -4.66 -16.20 3.94
C GLU A 148 -5.95 -15.42 3.69
N ARG A 149 -6.28 -15.18 2.41
CA ARG A 149 -7.62 -14.76 2.08
C ARG A 149 -8.47 -15.88 2.64
N PHE A 150 -9.22 -15.57 3.68
CA PHE A 150 -10.26 -16.46 4.10
C PHE A 150 -11.20 -16.61 2.88
N THR A 151 -10.90 -17.60 2.05
CA THR A 151 -11.55 -17.80 0.75
C THR A 151 -12.98 -18.33 0.90
N ASN A 152 -13.43 -18.48 2.16
CA ASN A 152 -14.78 -18.86 2.49
C ASN A 152 -15.46 -17.74 3.28
N LYS A 153 -16.14 -16.82 2.59
CA LYS A 153 -17.08 -15.86 3.23
C LYS A 153 -18.02 -16.55 4.23
N LYS A 154 -18.32 -17.85 4.05
CA LYS A 154 -19.11 -18.67 4.99
C LYS A 154 -18.33 -19.04 6.24
N ASP A 155 -17.03 -19.26 6.16
CA ASP A 155 -16.21 -19.64 7.31
C ASP A 155 -15.80 -18.40 8.12
N ASP A 156 -15.58 -17.24 7.48
CA ASP A 156 -15.40 -15.96 8.15
C ASP A 156 -16.67 -15.55 8.88
N PHE A 157 -17.83 -15.76 8.28
CA PHE A 157 -19.13 -15.54 8.93
C PHE A 157 -19.31 -16.47 10.12
N LYS A 158 -18.94 -17.75 10.01
CA LYS A 158 -18.96 -18.71 11.13
C LYS A 158 -17.99 -18.30 12.22
N LYS A 159 -16.78 -17.84 11.89
CA LYS A 159 -15.79 -17.37 12.87
C LYS A 159 -16.22 -16.06 13.53
N TYR A 160 -16.85 -15.15 12.79
CA TYR A 160 -17.44 -13.94 13.32
C TYR A 160 -18.56 -14.24 14.33
N ILE A 161 -19.32 -15.31 14.12
CA ILE A 161 -20.43 -15.74 15.02
C ILE A 161 -19.92 -16.63 16.17
N ALA A 162 -18.89 -17.45 15.96
CA ALA A 162 -18.57 -18.58 16.83
C ALA A 162 -17.63 -18.27 18.00
N GLU A 163 -16.77 -17.24 17.95
CA GLU A 163 -15.82 -16.97 19.04
C GLU A 163 -15.95 -15.52 19.55
N PRO A 164 -16.40 -15.30 20.80
CA PRO A 164 -16.17 -14.02 21.47
C PRO A 164 -14.65 -13.88 21.70
N THR A 165 -14.07 -12.74 21.28
CA THR A 165 -12.65 -12.44 21.55
C THR A 165 -12.39 -12.45 23.05
N LYS A 166 -11.38 -13.19 23.50
CA LYS A 166 -11.15 -13.55 24.92
C LYS A 166 -10.87 -12.37 25.86
N ASP A 167 -10.72 -11.15 25.36
CA ASP A 167 -10.25 -10.01 26.14
C ASP A 167 -11.35 -9.00 26.55
N TYR A 168 -12.60 -9.19 26.12
CA TYR A 168 -13.68 -8.29 26.55
C TYR A 168 -14.48 -8.90 27.70
N LYS A 169 -14.50 -8.18 28.83
CA LYS A 169 -15.29 -8.57 30.03
C LYS A 169 -16.73 -8.86 29.65
N GLN A 170 -17.17 -10.09 29.89
CA GLN A 170 -18.57 -10.48 29.75
C GLN A 170 -19.45 -9.49 30.51
N GLY A 171 -20.34 -8.76 29.82
CA GLY A 171 -21.34 -7.89 30.44
C GLY A 171 -21.47 -6.49 29.86
N TYR A 172 -20.49 -5.98 29.12
CA TYR A 172 -20.65 -4.68 28.48
C TYR A 172 -21.50 -4.78 27.21
N ARG A 173 -22.48 -3.90 27.11
CA ARG A 173 -23.40 -3.82 25.95
C ARG A 173 -22.97 -2.69 25.06
N GLY A 174 -22.89 -2.96 23.77
CA GLY A 174 -22.65 -1.99 22.70
C GLY A 174 -23.81 -1.98 21.71
N TYR A 175 -23.61 -1.25 20.61
CA TYR A 175 -24.59 -1.08 19.55
C TYR A 175 -23.93 -1.37 18.19
N CYS A 176 -24.71 -1.94 17.29
CA CYS A 176 -24.30 -2.10 15.91
C CYS A 176 -24.13 -0.70 15.28
N ILE A 177 -22.95 -0.41 14.73
CA ILE A 177 -22.64 0.92 14.18
C ILE A 177 -23.51 1.27 12.96
N ARG A 178 -24.18 0.31 12.34
CA ARG A 178 -25.07 0.53 11.19
C ARG A 178 -26.54 0.69 11.59
N CYS A 179 -27.09 -0.20 12.40
CA CYS A 179 -28.53 -0.25 12.67
C CYS A 179 -28.90 0.01 14.14
N SER A 180 -27.95 0.36 15.01
CA SER A 180 -28.14 0.62 16.43
C SER A 180 -28.73 -0.57 17.25
N LYS A 181 -28.78 -1.77 16.68
CA LYS A 181 -29.21 -2.98 17.41
C LYS A 181 -28.20 -3.26 18.54
N ARG A 182 -28.71 -3.59 19.72
CA ARG A 182 -27.88 -3.98 20.87
C ARG A 182 -27.13 -5.27 20.58
N ILE A 183 -25.80 -5.23 20.77
CA ILE A 183 -24.88 -6.35 20.61
C ILE A 183 -23.85 -6.32 21.75
N PRO A 184 -23.04 -7.36 21.96
CA PRO A 184 -21.89 -7.27 22.87
C PRO A 184 -20.94 -6.14 22.45
N LEU A 185 -20.37 -5.43 23.43
CA LEU A 185 -19.37 -4.40 23.14
C LEU A 185 -18.05 -5.08 22.77
N ASP A 186 -17.72 -5.08 21.50
CA ASP A 186 -16.47 -5.60 20.95
C ASP A 186 -16.03 -4.72 19.78
N PRO A 187 -14.99 -3.87 19.94
CA PRO A 187 -14.50 -2.99 18.87
C PRO A 187 -14.07 -3.72 17.60
N ASN A 188 -13.70 -5.00 17.70
CA ASN A 188 -13.37 -5.81 16.53
C ASN A 188 -14.60 -6.38 15.83
N ARG A 189 -15.78 -6.25 16.46
CA ARG A 189 -17.07 -6.78 15.98
C ARG A 189 -18.20 -5.77 16.14
N PRO A 190 -18.10 -4.59 15.51
CA PRO A 190 -19.03 -3.49 15.75
C PRO A 190 -20.36 -3.64 15.00
N TYR A 191 -20.57 -4.73 14.26
CA TYR A 191 -21.81 -5.01 13.53
C TYR A 191 -22.62 -6.14 14.15
N CYS A 192 -23.93 -6.08 14.04
CA CYS A 192 -24.76 -7.28 14.18
C CYS A 192 -24.58 -8.21 12.95
N ASN A 193 -24.97 -9.48 13.08
CA ASN A 193 -24.76 -10.47 12.03
C ASN A 193 -25.37 -10.07 10.67
N GLU A 194 -26.56 -9.46 10.68
CA GLU A 194 -27.24 -9.00 9.48
C GLU A 194 -26.48 -7.85 8.78
N CYS A 195 -26.01 -6.87 9.57
CA CYS A 195 -25.27 -5.74 9.03
C CYS A 195 -23.85 -6.13 8.59
N TYR A 196 -23.22 -7.07 9.29
CA TYR A 196 -21.94 -7.61 8.90
C TYR A 196 -22.01 -8.35 7.55
N SER A 197 -23.05 -9.16 7.34
CA SER A 197 -23.22 -9.88 6.06
C SER A 197 -23.37 -8.94 4.85
N VAL A 198 -23.96 -7.77 5.07
CA VAL A 198 -24.06 -6.73 4.04
C VAL A 198 -22.71 -6.02 3.86
N TRP A 199 -22.06 -5.62 4.96
CA TRP A 199 -20.76 -4.96 4.89
C TRP A 199 -19.70 -5.82 4.20
N ALA A 200 -19.66 -7.11 4.53
CA ALA A 200 -18.70 -8.08 3.98
C ALA A 200 -18.83 -8.31 2.45
N GLN A 201 -19.90 -7.82 1.82
CA GLN A 201 -20.07 -7.90 0.36
C GLN A 201 -19.28 -6.78 -0.35
N TYR A 202 -19.11 -5.64 0.32
CA TYR A 202 -18.53 -4.44 -0.26
C TYR A 202 -17.17 -4.11 0.35
N GLU A 203 -16.92 -4.48 1.61
CA GLU A 203 -15.68 -4.26 2.38
C GLU A 203 -15.11 -2.83 2.20
N ASN A 204 -16.02 -1.82 2.15
CA ASN A 204 -15.61 -0.43 2.00
C ASN A 204 -15.29 0.18 3.39
N PRO A 205 -14.00 0.41 3.74
CA PRO A 205 -13.62 0.98 5.03
C PRO A 205 -13.95 2.47 5.15
N GLU A 206 -14.20 3.16 4.03
CA GLU A 206 -14.53 4.59 4.01
C GLU A 206 -16.03 4.86 4.14
N TYR A 207 -16.84 3.80 4.19
CA TYR A 207 -18.28 3.96 4.40
C TYR A 207 -18.52 4.48 5.81
N GLN A 208 -19.09 5.69 5.92
CA GLN A 208 -19.45 6.28 7.22
C GLN A 208 -20.68 5.58 7.80
N GLU A 209 -20.49 4.92 8.91
CA GLU A 209 -21.57 4.32 9.67
C GLU A 209 -22.24 5.35 10.59
N ASN A 210 -23.53 5.16 10.88
CA ASN A 210 -24.35 6.21 11.46
C ASN A 210 -24.40 6.22 13.00
N ASN A 211 -23.91 5.17 13.66
CA ASN A 211 -24.09 4.98 15.10
C ASN A 211 -22.74 4.72 15.80
N CYS A 212 -22.67 5.10 17.06
CA CYS A 212 -21.52 4.81 17.92
C CYS A 212 -21.64 3.40 18.51
N HIS A 213 -20.53 2.62 18.49
CA HIS A 213 -20.54 1.28 19.06
C HIS A 213 -20.74 1.26 20.59
N VAL A 214 -20.42 2.34 21.28
CA VAL A 214 -20.50 2.46 22.74
C VAL A 214 -21.86 3.00 23.18
N CYS A 215 -22.40 4.03 22.52
CA CYS A 215 -23.60 4.74 22.98
C CYS A 215 -24.82 4.61 22.05
N GLY A 216 -24.69 4.03 20.87
CA GLY A 216 -25.77 3.85 19.90
C GLY A 216 -25.93 4.97 18.90
#